data_610134ac166306f142fad071cacfa3ef
#
_entry.id   610134ac166306f142fad071cacfa3ef
#
_cell.length_a   1.000
_cell.length_b   1.000
_cell.length_c   1.000
_cell.angle_alpha   90.00
_cell.angle_beta   90.00
_cell.angle_gamma   90.00
#
_symmetry.space_group_name_H-M   'P 1'
#
loop_
_entity.id
_entity.type
_entity.pdbx_description
1 polymer ?
#
loop_
_entity_poly.entity_id
_entity_poly.type
_entity_poly.pdbx_seq_one_letter_code
_entity_poly.pdbx_strand_id
1 'polypeptide(L)'
;REDVINPNINLNQTSIGDFNKNIADQALEYRFYIKDKYESKDAAGKETYVLFKQDDEINWNYVPDKYKGDAEFVYQLHRHQWMIHQANAYVVTHDEKYVKSWIEVYGDWLKTFPCPEGKVDKNKNVEWYGLQPAHRIQAQLDIMSYFIQSENFTPEWLSTFLVALSDGVECIRKNYYKETNILITQVESVVSAGILMPEFKKAGEWLNEGTAKITEQVESQFLDDGVHVELTPGYHIEAVYACNKLYNMAQVNNKVGYFPTNYVSL
;
A
#
# COMPACT_ATOMS: atom_id res chain seq x y z
N ARG A 1 -13.49 -14.59 -8.00
CA ARG A 1 -13.66 -13.22 -7.46
C ARG A 1 -14.18 -12.22 -8.50
N GLU A 2 -15.04 -12.68 -9.40
CA GLU A 2 -15.61 -11.81 -10.45
C GLU A 2 -16.51 -10.68 -9.87
N ASP A 3 -17.00 -10.87 -8.65
CA ASP A 3 -17.90 -9.92 -7.96
C ASP A 3 -17.16 -8.83 -7.15
N VAL A 4 -15.83 -8.88 -7.07
CA VAL A 4 -15.02 -7.89 -6.34
C VAL A 4 -14.21 -7.05 -7.32
N ILE A 5 -14.49 -5.76 -7.35
CA ILE A 5 -13.86 -4.80 -8.27
C ILE A 5 -12.88 -3.92 -7.50
N ASN A 6 -11.61 -3.95 -7.91
CA ASN A 6 -10.62 -2.97 -7.47
C ASN A 6 -10.53 -1.84 -8.50
N PRO A 7 -11.10 -0.65 -8.24
CA PRO A 7 -11.11 0.45 -9.20
C PRO A 7 -9.75 1.14 -9.34
N ASN A 8 -8.76 0.78 -8.53
CA ASN A 8 -7.42 1.38 -8.60
C ASN A 8 -6.55 0.75 -9.69
N ILE A 9 -6.97 -0.40 -10.25
CA ILE A 9 -6.16 -1.15 -11.21
C ILE A 9 -6.78 -1.15 -12.61
N ASN A 10 -5.94 -1.36 -13.61
CA ASN A 10 -6.36 -1.50 -15.01
C ASN A 10 -5.88 -2.85 -15.58
N LEU A 11 -6.75 -3.85 -15.54
CA LEU A 11 -6.48 -5.18 -16.10
C LEU A 11 -6.48 -5.21 -17.64
N ASN A 12 -7.00 -4.15 -18.28
CA ASN A 12 -7.03 -4.01 -19.75
C ASN A 12 -5.85 -3.18 -20.27
N GLN A 13 -4.83 -2.95 -19.47
CA GLN A 13 -3.63 -2.24 -19.90
C GLN A 13 -2.91 -3.02 -21.01
N THR A 14 -2.68 -2.38 -22.16
CA THR A 14 -2.06 -3.00 -23.34
C THR A 14 -0.62 -2.56 -23.56
N SER A 15 -0.15 -1.58 -22.80
CA SER A 15 1.22 -1.07 -22.88
C SER A 15 1.74 -0.62 -21.52
N ILE A 16 3.04 -0.71 -21.35
CA ILE A 16 3.75 -0.16 -20.20
C ILE A 16 4.84 0.78 -20.74
N GLY A 17 4.93 1.99 -20.18
CA GLY A 17 6.00 2.93 -20.56
C GLY A 17 7.38 2.39 -20.18
N ASP A 18 8.40 2.77 -20.94
CA ASP A 18 9.79 2.32 -20.74
C ASP A 18 10.30 2.54 -19.31
N PHE A 19 9.92 3.65 -18.70
CA PHE A 19 10.27 3.96 -17.31
C PHE A 19 9.73 2.90 -16.34
N ASN A 20 8.42 2.60 -16.39
CA ASN A 20 7.79 1.62 -15.51
C ASN A 20 8.33 0.21 -15.76
N LYS A 21 8.54 -0.13 -17.04
CA LYS A 21 9.13 -1.42 -17.42
C LYS A 21 10.54 -1.56 -16.88
N ASN A 22 11.36 -0.51 -16.98
CA ASN A 22 12.72 -0.54 -16.46
C ASN A 22 12.73 -0.73 -14.93
N ILE A 23 11.84 -0.07 -14.19
CA ILE A 23 11.71 -0.30 -12.73
C ILE A 23 11.37 -1.77 -12.44
N ALA A 24 10.42 -2.34 -13.17
CA ALA A 24 10.04 -3.74 -13.01
C ALA A 24 11.20 -4.71 -13.29
N ASP A 25 11.96 -4.45 -14.36
CA ASP A 25 13.11 -5.29 -14.75
C ASP A 25 14.28 -5.13 -13.77
N GLN A 26 14.58 -3.93 -13.27
CA GLN A 26 15.61 -3.72 -12.26
C GLN A 26 15.28 -4.44 -10.94
N ALA A 27 13.99 -4.52 -10.58
CA ALA A 27 13.57 -5.23 -9.38
C ALA A 27 13.83 -6.75 -9.46
N LEU A 28 13.89 -7.35 -10.65
CA LEU A 28 14.31 -8.75 -10.85
C LEU A 28 15.75 -9.00 -10.41
N GLU A 29 16.59 -7.97 -10.45
CA GLU A 29 17.99 -7.98 -10.03
C GLU A 29 18.17 -7.41 -8.61
N TYR A 30 17.08 -7.36 -7.81
CA TYR A 30 17.05 -6.79 -6.46
C TYR A 30 17.50 -5.32 -6.40
N ARG A 31 17.36 -4.60 -7.50
CA ARG A 31 17.61 -3.17 -7.61
C ARG A 31 16.29 -2.43 -7.51
N PHE A 32 16.00 -1.91 -6.33
CA PHE A 32 14.71 -1.29 -6.06
C PHE A 32 14.74 0.22 -6.30
N TYR A 33 13.67 0.73 -6.91
CA TYR A 33 13.44 2.15 -7.10
C TYR A 33 12.71 2.72 -5.90
N ILE A 34 13.46 3.16 -4.91
CA ILE A 34 12.90 3.77 -3.71
C ILE A 34 12.75 5.26 -3.97
N LYS A 35 11.52 5.68 -4.25
CA LYS A 35 11.18 7.10 -4.47
C LYS A 35 11.17 7.82 -3.13
N ASP A 36 12.10 8.74 -2.94
CA ASP A 36 12.08 9.66 -1.82
C ASP A 36 11.43 11.01 -2.21
N LYS A 37 11.30 11.92 -1.26
CA LYS A 37 10.76 13.27 -1.47
C LYS A 37 11.64 14.14 -2.39
N TYR A 38 12.88 13.72 -2.67
CA TYR A 38 13.85 14.45 -3.49
C TYR A 38 14.04 13.86 -4.88
N GLU A 39 13.22 12.84 -5.21
CA GLU A 39 13.35 12.03 -6.42
C GLU A 39 14.67 11.22 -6.48
N SER A 40 14.56 9.95 -6.80
CA SER A 40 15.72 9.04 -6.93
C SER A 40 16.43 9.27 -8.26
N LYS A 41 17.02 10.46 -8.44
CA LYS A 41 17.79 10.82 -9.62
C LYS A 41 19.22 11.17 -9.24
N ASP A 42 20.16 10.83 -10.12
CA ASP A 42 21.55 11.28 -10.00
C ASP A 42 21.71 12.73 -10.50
N ALA A 43 22.95 13.26 -10.43
CA ALA A 43 23.27 14.62 -10.88
C ALA A 43 22.99 14.86 -12.38
N ALA A 44 22.85 13.80 -13.18
CA ALA A 44 22.47 13.85 -14.60
C ALA A 44 20.96 13.70 -14.83
N GLY A 45 20.16 13.61 -13.76
CA GLY A 45 18.71 13.44 -13.83
C GLY A 45 18.25 12.00 -14.17
N LYS A 46 19.17 11.02 -14.11
CA LYS A 46 18.87 9.62 -14.38
C LYS A 46 18.41 8.94 -13.08
N GLU A 47 17.37 8.10 -13.19
CA GLU A 47 16.85 7.33 -12.07
C GLU A 47 17.93 6.47 -11.44
N THR A 48 17.96 6.44 -10.10
CA THR A 48 18.89 5.63 -9.33
C THR A 48 18.16 4.46 -8.66
N TYR A 49 18.74 3.29 -8.81
CA TYR A 49 18.25 2.06 -8.19
C TYR A 49 19.22 1.65 -7.08
N VAL A 50 18.69 1.09 -6.02
CA VAL A 50 19.48 0.61 -4.89
C VAL A 50 19.51 -0.91 -4.89
N LEU A 51 20.71 -1.50 -4.97
CA LEU A 51 20.90 -2.94 -4.89
C LEU A 51 20.81 -3.38 -3.42
N PHE A 52 19.81 -4.18 -3.11
CA PHE A 52 19.57 -4.70 -1.76
C PHE A 52 20.12 -6.11 -1.55
N LYS A 53 20.38 -6.88 -2.61
CA LYS A 53 20.97 -8.23 -2.48
C LYS A 53 22.47 -8.13 -2.21
N GLN A 54 22.91 -8.74 -1.13
CA GLN A 54 24.30 -8.84 -0.70
C GLN A 54 24.56 -10.29 -0.24
N ASP A 55 25.58 -10.93 -0.76
CA ASP A 55 25.97 -12.30 -0.38
C ASP A 55 24.76 -13.31 -0.41
N ASP A 56 23.95 -13.24 -1.48
CA ASP A 56 22.74 -14.03 -1.70
C ASP A 56 21.55 -13.77 -0.77
N GLU A 57 21.64 -12.80 0.16
CA GLU A 57 20.56 -12.37 1.03
C GLU A 57 20.10 -10.94 0.71
N ILE A 58 18.82 -10.62 0.99
CA ILE A 58 18.31 -9.25 0.87
C ILE A 58 18.61 -8.49 2.14
N ASN A 59 19.48 -7.47 2.05
CA ASN A 59 19.80 -6.62 3.19
C ASN A 59 18.80 -5.46 3.32
N TRP A 60 17.68 -5.71 3.97
CA TRP A 60 16.62 -4.72 4.21
C TRP A 60 17.05 -3.52 5.07
N ASN A 61 18.15 -3.64 5.80
CA ASN A 61 18.71 -2.57 6.62
C ASN A 61 19.71 -1.71 5.85
N TYR A 62 19.97 -2.02 4.58
CA TYR A 62 20.90 -1.26 3.78
C TYR A 62 20.35 0.13 3.46
N VAL A 63 21.10 1.15 3.85
CA VAL A 63 20.84 2.55 3.51
C VAL A 63 22.07 3.12 2.79
N PRO A 64 21.97 3.50 1.52
CA PRO A 64 23.06 4.14 0.80
C PRO A 64 23.58 5.39 1.51
N ASP A 65 24.86 5.71 1.38
CA ASP A 65 25.50 6.85 2.06
C ASP A 65 24.76 8.18 1.83
N LYS A 66 24.25 8.39 0.62
CA LYS A 66 23.48 9.61 0.25
C LYS A 66 22.16 9.76 1.01
N TYR A 67 21.62 8.66 1.58
CA TYR A 67 20.37 8.63 2.34
C TYR A 67 20.58 8.41 3.85
N LYS A 68 21.84 8.36 4.31
CA LYS A 68 22.12 8.24 5.75
C LYS A 68 21.49 9.40 6.52
N GLY A 69 20.66 9.07 7.50
CA GLY A 69 19.90 10.04 8.30
C GLY A 69 18.59 10.50 7.67
N ASP A 70 18.25 10.07 6.45
CA ASP A 70 16.94 10.28 5.85
C ASP A 70 16.00 9.13 6.19
N ALA A 71 15.11 9.36 7.16
CA ALA A 71 14.12 8.37 7.56
C ALA A 71 13.11 8.06 6.44
N GLU A 72 12.84 9.02 5.53
CA GLU A 72 11.87 8.83 4.46
C GLU A 72 12.31 7.75 3.46
N PHE A 73 13.62 7.60 3.20
CA PHE A 73 14.12 6.49 2.39
C PHE A 73 13.71 5.13 2.97
N VAL A 74 13.89 4.94 4.28
CA VAL A 74 13.50 3.71 4.98
C VAL A 74 11.99 3.52 4.96
N TYR A 75 11.22 4.59 5.18
CA TYR A 75 9.76 4.55 5.13
C TYR A 75 9.26 4.10 3.75
N GLN A 76 9.78 4.69 2.68
CA GLN A 76 9.41 4.34 1.30
C GLN A 76 9.74 2.87 0.97
N LEU A 77 10.88 2.36 1.44
CA LEU A 77 11.25 0.95 1.27
C LEU A 77 10.16 0.03 1.81
N HIS A 78 9.64 0.30 3.02
CA HIS A 78 8.67 -0.55 3.70
C HIS A 78 7.21 -0.31 3.28
N ARG A 79 6.92 0.69 2.45
CA ARG A 79 5.58 0.94 1.87
C ARG A 79 5.25 0.03 0.70
N HIS A 80 6.23 -0.61 0.07
CA HIS A 80 6.11 -1.55 -1.06
C HIS A 80 5.47 -0.97 -2.34
N GLN A 81 5.25 0.34 -2.42
CA GLN A 81 4.67 0.97 -3.62
C GLN A 81 5.54 0.77 -4.87
N TRP A 82 6.85 0.64 -4.70
CA TRP A 82 7.79 0.33 -5.77
C TRP A 82 7.59 -1.05 -6.42
N MET A 83 6.93 -1.99 -5.73
CA MET A 83 6.63 -3.33 -6.28
C MET A 83 5.51 -3.32 -7.32
N ILE A 84 4.64 -2.30 -7.36
CA ILE A 84 3.50 -2.23 -8.28
C ILE A 84 3.90 -2.27 -9.75
N HIS A 85 5.11 -1.81 -10.07
CA HIS A 85 5.63 -1.81 -11.44
C HIS A 85 5.79 -3.22 -12.01
N GLN A 86 6.12 -4.22 -11.17
CA GLN A 86 6.15 -5.63 -11.59
C GLN A 86 4.75 -6.14 -11.93
N ALA A 87 3.74 -5.73 -11.17
CA ALA A 87 2.35 -6.09 -11.46
C ALA A 87 1.85 -5.45 -12.78
N ASN A 88 2.19 -4.18 -13.02
CA ASN A 88 1.90 -3.51 -14.28
C ASN A 88 2.63 -4.16 -15.47
N ALA A 89 3.87 -4.61 -15.28
CA ALA A 89 4.60 -5.32 -16.33
C ALA A 89 3.97 -6.70 -16.62
N TYR A 90 3.55 -7.41 -15.60
CA TYR A 90 2.88 -8.70 -15.74
C TYR A 90 1.59 -8.62 -16.55
N VAL A 91 0.70 -7.65 -16.26
CA VAL A 91 -0.58 -7.56 -16.96
C VAL A 91 -0.42 -7.33 -18.48
N VAL A 92 0.67 -6.66 -18.87
CA VAL A 92 0.97 -6.39 -20.28
C VAL A 92 1.69 -7.54 -20.96
N THR A 93 2.60 -8.21 -20.25
CA THR A 93 3.52 -9.20 -20.83
C THR A 93 3.13 -10.65 -20.55
N HIS A 94 2.33 -10.89 -19.51
CA HIS A 94 2.04 -12.20 -18.95
C HIS A 94 3.30 -13.01 -18.58
N ASP A 95 4.43 -12.31 -18.30
CA ASP A 95 5.69 -12.96 -17.96
C ASP A 95 5.73 -13.26 -16.45
N GLU A 96 5.67 -14.54 -16.13
CA GLU A 96 5.62 -15.06 -14.77
C GLU A 96 6.85 -14.72 -13.91
N LYS A 97 7.95 -14.25 -14.52
CA LYS A 97 9.15 -13.81 -13.78
C LYS A 97 8.83 -12.70 -12.79
N TYR A 98 7.90 -11.80 -13.10
CA TYR A 98 7.51 -10.71 -12.22
C TYR A 98 6.76 -11.20 -10.98
N VAL A 99 5.88 -12.20 -11.18
CA VAL A 99 5.15 -12.83 -10.07
C VAL A 99 6.10 -13.59 -9.16
N LYS A 100 7.02 -14.39 -9.74
CA LYS A 100 8.03 -15.14 -8.98
C LYS A 100 8.91 -14.22 -8.16
N SER A 101 9.39 -13.14 -8.76
CA SER A 101 10.21 -12.14 -8.06
C SER A 101 9.45 -11.48 -6.90
N TRP A 102 8.19 -11.10 -7.12
CA TRP A 102 7.37 -10.53 -6.05
C TRP A 102 7.15 -11.53 -4.90
N ILE A 103 6.84 -12.80 -5.20
CA ILE A 103 6.66 -13.84 -4.18
C ILE A 103 7.94 -14.02 -3.35
N GLU A 104 9.10 -14.07 -4.01
CA GLU A 104 10.39 -14.21 -3.34
C GLU A 104 10.68 -13.01 -2.43
N VAL A 105 10.63 -11.81 -2.99
CA VAL A 105 11.00 -10.58 -2.29
C VAL A 105 10.02 -10.24 -1.16
N TYR A 106 8.72 -10.36 -1.41
CA TYR A 106 7.72 -10.11 -0.38
C TYR A 106 7.71 -11.22 0.68
N GLY A 107 7.92 -12.46 0.28
CA GLY A 107 8.06 -13.58 1.20
C GLY A 107 9.27 -13.47 2.13
N ASP A 108 10.40 -12.98 1.62
CA ASP A 108 11.58 -12.68 2.42
C ASP A 108 11.31 -11.52 3.41
N TRP A 109 10.65 -10.45 2.95
CA TRP A 109 10.24 -9.34 3.80
C TRP A 109 9.34 -9.80 4.96
N LEU A 110 8.35 -10.67 4.68
CA LEU A 110 7.43 -11.18 5.71
C LEU A 110 8.14 -12.01 6.78
N LYS A 111 9.19 -12.74 6.40
CA LYS A 111 10.03 -13.51 7.34
C LYS A 111 10.89 -12.59 8.19
N THR A 112 11.43 -11.53 7.58
CA THR A 112 12.34 -10.59 8.24
C THR A 112 11.61 -9.67 9.22
N PHE A 113 10.38 -9.25 8.87
CA PHE A 113 9.59 -8.28 9.65
C PHE A 113 8.21 -8.84 10.03
N PRO A 114 8.14 -9.83 10.93
CA PRO A 114 6.86 -10.32 11.42
C PRO A 114 6.07 -9.21 12.10
N CYS A 115 4.73 -9.28 12.01
CA CYS A 115 3.86 -8.32 12.67
C CYS A 115 4.07 -8.33 14.18
N PRO A 116 4.32 -7.18 14.83
CA PRO A 116 4.51 -7.13 16.28
C PRO A 116 3.21 -7.48 17.02
N GLU A 117 3.31 -8.26 18.08
CA GLU A 117 2.14 -8.67 18.88
C GLU A 117 1.51 -7.52 19.69
N GLY A 118 2.29 -6.48 19.99
CA GLY A 118 1.89 -5.38 20.88
C GLY A 118 1.81 -4.01 20.22
N LYS A 119 2.10 -2.98 21.04
CA LYS A 119 2.19 -1.61 20.54
C LYS A 119 3.45 -1.43 19.69
N VAL A 120 3.26 -0.78 18.55
CA VAL A 120 4.34 -0.44 17.63
C VAL A 120 5.18 0.71 18.20
N ASP A 121 6.48 0.50 18.27
CA ASP A 121 7.47 1.50 18.65
C ASP A 121 8.20 2.00 17.39
N LYS A 122 8.15 3.31 17.14
CA LYS A 122 8.76 3.93 15.95
C LYS A 122 10.26 3.68 15.78
N ASN A 123 10.97 3.38 16.87
CA ASN A 123 12.41 3.15 16.84
C ASN A 123 12.78 1.67 16.69
N LYS A 124 11.84 0.75 16.94
CA LYS A 124 12.07 -0.69 16.88
C LYS A 124 11.34 -1.37 15.73
N ASN A 125 10.20 -0.83 15.35
CA ASN A 125 9.30 -1.40 14.35
C ASN A 125 8.96 -0.33 13.30
N VAL A 126 9.99 0.29 12.73
CA VAL A 126 9.83 1.39 11.76
C VAL A 126 8.95 0.97 10.57
N GLU A 127 9.07 -0.28 10.16
CA GLU A 127 8.31 -0.91 9.06
C GLU A 127 6.81 -1.08 9.36
N TRP A 128 6.43 -1.02 10.64
CA TRP A 128 5.05 -1.14 11.12
C TRP A 128 4.48 0.18 11.67
N TYR A 129 5.28 1.25 11.71
CA TYR A 129 4.89 2.54 12.28
C TYR A 129 4.24 3.48 11.26
N GLY A 130 3.24 4.24 11.69
CA GLY A 130 2.65 5.35 10.93
C GLY A 130 2.02 4.94 9.61
N LEU A 131 2.53 5.48 8.50
CA LEU A 131 2.01 5.28 7.14
C LEU A 131 2.49 3.97 6.49
N GLN A 132 3.60 3.38 6.97
CA GLN A 132 4.23 2.27 6.26
C GLN A 132 3.29 1.06 6.10
N PRO A 133 2.63 0.54 7.16
CA PRO A 133 1.71 -0.57 7.00
C PRO A 133 0.48 -0.21 6.15
N ALA A 134 -0.01 1.04 6.22
CA ALA A 134 -1.18 1.47 5.46
C ALA A 134 -0.91 1.46 3.94
N HIS A 135 0.16 2.13 3.51
CA HIS A 135 0.56 2.12 2.09
C HIS A 135 0.93 0.71 1.60
N ARG A 136 1.58 -0.09 2.45
CA ARG A 136 1.89 -1.49 2.11
C ARG A 136 0.64 -2.31 1.86
N ILE A 137 -0.38 -2.22 2.73
CA ILE A 137 -1.65 -2.94 2.53
C ILE A 137 -2.30 -2.53 1.22
N GLN A 138 -2.39 -1.22 0.93
CA GLN A 138 -2.96 -0.73 -0.32
C GLN A 138 -2.17 -1.26 -1.54
N ALA A 139 -0.84 -1.14 -1.52
CA ALA A 139 0.01 -1.65 -2.59
C ALA A 139 -0.16 -3.16 -2.81
N GLN A 140 -0.19 -3.94 -1.72
CA GLN A 140 -0.33 -5.40 -1.82
C GLN A 140 -1.72 -5.84 -2.28
N LEU A 141 -2.79 -5.12 -1.94
CA LEU A 141 -4.14 -5.36 -2.47
C LEU A 141 -4.19 -5.11 -3.99
N ASP A 142 -3.56 -4.03 -4.45
CA ASP A 142 -3.48 -3.71 -5.87
C ASP A 142 -2.65 -4.77 -6.63
N ILE A 143 -1.46 -5.12 -6.13
CA ILE A 143 -0.57 -6.15 -6.70
C ILE A 143 -1.28 -7.51 -6.78
N MET A 144 -1.93 -7.94 -5.69
CA MET A 144 -2.69 -9.18 -5.67
C MET A 144 -3.77 -9.20 -6.77
N SER A 145 -4.46 -8.07 -6.97
CA SER A 145 -5.51 -7.97 -7.99
C SER A 145 -4.98 -8.19 -9.41
N TYR A 146 -3.72 -7.84 -9.67
CA TYR A 146 -3.05 -8.14 -10.94
C TYR A 146 -2.56 -9.59 -11.03
N PHE A 147 -2.03 -10.14 -9.93
CA PHE A 147 -1.33 -11.43 -9.93
C PHE A 147 -2.21 -12.64 -9.65
N ILE A 148 -3.46 -12.45 -9.21
CA ILE A 148 -4.36 -13.54 -8.80
C ILE A 148 -4.63 -14.59 -9.90
N GLN A 149 -4.42 -14.24 -11.16
CA GLN A 149 -4.59 -15.13 -12.32
C GLN A 149 -3.31 -15.93 -12.66
N SER A 150 -2.20 -15.62 -12.00
CA SER A 150 -0.93 -16.31 -12.26
C SER A 150 -0.94 -17.74 -11.74
N GLU A 151 -0.34 -18.66 -12.50
CA GLU A 151 -0.11 -20.04 -12.07
C GLU A 151 0.82 -20.14 -10.83
N ASN A 152 1.68 -19.13 -10.63
CA ASN A 152 2.58 -19.06 -9.48
C ASN A 152 1.90 -18.49 -8.21
N PHE A 153 0.67 -17.97 -8.34
CA PHE A 153 -0.14 -17.57 -7.18
C PHE A 153 -0.82 -18.80 -6.56
N THR A 154 -0.01 -19.70 -6.01
CA THR A 154 -0.46 -21.00 -5.49
C THR A 154 -1.34 -20.85 -4.24
N PRO A 155 -2.14 -21.88 -3.90
CA PRO A 155 -2.92 -21.89 -2.66
C PRO A 155 -2.07 -21.66 -1.40
N GLU A 156 -0.83 -22.17 -1.35
CA GLU A 156 0.10 -21.99 -0.25
C GLU A 156 0.53 -20.53 -0.12
N TRP A 157 0.86 -19.89 -1.28
CA TRP A 157 1.19 -18.48 -1.29
C TRP A 157 -0.01 -17.62 -0.93
N LEU A 158 -1.19 -17.93 -1.48
CA LEU A 158 -2.43 -17.25 -1.11
C LEU A 158 -2.68 -17.30 0.39
N SER A 159 -2.48 -18.46 1.02
CA SER A 159 -2.62 -18.60 2.48
C SER A 159 -1.66 -17.69 3.24
N THR A 160 -0.38 -17.67 2.84
CA THR A 160 0.64 -16.79 3.43
C THR A 160 0.26 -15.31 3.27
N PHE A 161 -0.14 -14.92 2.06
CA PHE A 161 -0.56 -13.56 1.74
C PHE A 161 -1.77 -13.11 2.58
N LEU A 162 -2.80 -13.97 2.70
CA LEU A 162 -4.01 -13.65 3.46
C LEU A 162 -3.72 -13.47 4.95
N VAL A 163 -2.88 -14.31 5.53
CA VAL A 163 -2.44 -14.15 6.93
C VAL A 163 -1.71 -12.82 7.10
N ALA A 164 -0.73 -12.54 6.26
CA ALA A 164 0.04 -11.29 6.32
C ALA A 164 -0.83 -10.04 6.16
N LEU A 165 -1.82 -10.07 5.26
CA LEU A 165 -2.78 -8.99 5.06
C LEU A 165 -3.65 -8.77 6.30
N SER A 166 -4.21 -9.85 6.84
CA SER A 166 -5.03 -9.80 8.07
C SER A 166 -4.25 -9.25 9.25
N ASP A 167 -3.03 -9.75 9.47
CA ASP A 167 -2.16 -9.30 10.57
C ASP A 167 -1.79 -7.83 10.41
N GLY A 168 -1.52 -7.39 9.18
CA GLY A 168 -1.25 -6.00 8.88
C GLY A 168 -2.44 -5.08 9.18
N VAL A 169 -3.65 -5.46 8.79
CA VAL A 169 -4.88 -4.71 9.11
C VAL A 169 -5.09 -4.64 10.61
N GLU A 170 -4.98 -5.76 11.32
CA GLU A 170 -5.13 -5.79 12.78
C GLU A 170 -4.03 -5.00 13.50
N CYS A 171 -2.81 -4.98 12.96
CA CYS A 171 -1.73 -4.15 13.49
C CYS A 171 -2.08 -2.66 13.42
N ILE A 172 -2.59 -2.19 12.26
CA ILE A 172 -3.04 -0.80 12.11
C ILE A 172 -4.15 -0.50 13.10
N ARG A 173 -5.19 -1.33 13.19
CA ARG A 173 -6.34 -1.14 14.08
C ARG A 173 -5.93 -1.01 15.56
N LYS A 174 -4.93 -1.75 15.99
CA LYS A 174 -4.36 -1.66 17.35
C LYS A 174 -3.48 -0.43 17.56
N ASN A 175 -3.00 0.19 16.48
CA ASN A 175 -1.97 1.23 16.49
C ASN A 175 -2.35 2.48 15.68
N TYR A 176 -3.63 2.79 15.55
CA TYR A 176 -4.07 4.00 14.87
C TYR A 176 -3.34 5.24 15.40
N TYR A 177 -2.98 6.11 14.50
CA TYR A 177 -2.55 7.47 14.85
C TYR A 177 -3.73 8.23 15.47
N LYS A 178 -3.44 9.29 16.23
CA LYS A 178 -4.53 9.99 16.90
C LYS A 178 -5.38 10.82 15.94
N GLU A 179 -4.72 11.54 15.07
CA GLU A 179 -5.31 12.52 14.16
C GLU A 179 -4.42 12.67 12.94
N THR A 180 -4.72 13.61 12.05
CA THR A 180 -3.97 13.98 10.86
C THR A 180 -4.24 13.07 9.63
N ASN A 181 -3.70 13.48 8.49
CA ASN A 181 -3.72 12.71 7.25
C ASN A 181 -3.21 11.26 7.42
N ILE A 182 -2.33 11.01 8.42
CA ILE A 182 -1.85 9.67 8.73
C ILE A 182 -2.99 8.75 9.15
N LEU A 183 -3.90 9.21 10.01
CA LEU A 183 -5.07 8.44 10.43
C LEU A 183 -6.01 8.19 9.25
N ILE A 184 -6.25 9.19 8.40
CA ILE A 184 -7.07 9.04 7.18
C ILE A 184 -6.51 7.92 6.31
N THR A 185 -5.20 7.92 6.03
CA THR A 185 -4.55 6.88 5.21
C THR A 185 -4.60 5.50 5.86
N GLN A 186 -4.45 5.41 7.18
CA GLN A 186 -4.58 4.15 7.91
C GLN A 186 -6.00 3.60 7.82
N VAL A 187 -7.01 4.44 8.02
CA VAL A 187 -8.42 4.05 7.91
C VAL A 187 -8.76 3.66 6.47
N GLU A 188 -8.27 4.40 5.48
CA GLU A 188 -8.41 4.06 4.07
C GLU A 188 -7.94 2.63 3.78
N SER A 189 -6.78 2.24 4.30
CA SER A 189 -6.25 0.89 4.07
C SER A 189 -7.10 -0.21 4.71
N VAL A 190 -7.63 0.04 5.91
CA VAL A 190 -8.52 -0.90 6.63
C VAL A 190 -9.85 -1.08 5.90
N VAL A 191 -10.48 0.03 5.47
CA VAL A 191 -11.74 -0.01 4.71
C VAL A 191 -11.53 -0.67 3.35
N SER A 192 -10.45 -0.33 2.64
CA SER A 192 -10.10 -0.97 1.36
C SER A 192 -9.95 -2.48 1.50
N ALA A 193 -9.27 -2.95 2.56
CA ALA A 193 -9.16 -4.38 2.82
C ALA A 193 -10.53 -5.02 3.10
N GLY A 194 -11.40 -4.35 3.85
CA GLY A 194 -12.77 -4.83 4.12
C GLY A 194 -13.65 -4.90 2.86
N ILE A 195 -13.49 -3.97 1.92
CA ILE A 195 -14.22 -3.96 0.64
C ILE A 195 -13.67 -5.02 -0.31
N LEU A 196 -12.35 -5.02 -0.52
CA LEU A 196 -11.70 -5.86 -1.53
C LEU A 196 -11.52 -7.32 -1.09
N MET A 197 -11.63 -7.62 0.20
CA MET A 197 -11.44 -8.95 0.77
C MET A 197 -12.64 -9.37 1.64
N PRO A 198 -13.85 -9.42 1.05
CA PRO A 198 -15.07 -9.72 1.79
C PRO A 198 -15.12 -11.14 2.38
N GLU A 199 -14.22 -12.03 1.96
CA GLU A 199 -14.11 -13.39 2.44
C GLU A 199 -13.50 -13.50 3.85
N PHE A 200 -12.84 -12.45 4.34
CA PHE A 200 -12.37 -12.42 5.71
C PHE A 200 -13.53 -12.38 6.70
N LYS A 201 -13.46 -13.21 7.72
CA LYS A 201 -14.48 -13.21 8.81
C LYS A 201 -14.63 -11.83 9.48
N LYS A 202 -13.59 -11.03 9.48
CA LYS A 202 -13.54 -9.69 10.07
C LYS A 202 -13.84 -8.57 9.08
N ALA A 203 -14.07 -8.86 7.80
CA ALA A 203 -14.29 -7.81 6.79
C ALA A 203 -15.41 -6.83 7.18
N GLY A 204 -16.54 -7.34 7.69
CA GLY A 204 -17.63 -6.51 8.17
C GLY A 204 -17.27 -5.63 9.38
N GLU A 205 -16.41 -6.14 10.29
CA GLU A 205 -15.90 -5.38 11.43
C GLU A 205 -14.97 -4.25 10.96
N TRP A 206 -14.05 -4.54 10.02
CA TRP A 206 -13.19 -3.54 9.41
C TRP A 206 -13.97 -2.43 8.71
N LEU A 207 -15.01 -2.80 7.98
CA LEU A 207 -15.89 -1.84 7.31
C LEU A 207 -16.64 -0.96 8.32
N ASN A 208 -17.29 -1.54 9.30
CA ASN A 208 -18.07 -0.78 10.28
C ASN A 208 -17.19 0.19 11.09
N GLU A 209 -16.05 -0.28 11.59
CA GLU A 209 -15.13 0.56 12.35
C GLU A 209 -14.48 1.62 11.46
N GLY A 210 -14.00 1.22 10.28
CA GLY A 210 -13.29 2.13 9.39
C GLY A 210 -14.19 3.22 8.81
N THR A 211 -15.42 2.89 8.38
CA THR A 211 -16.35 3.90 7.85
C THR A 211 -16.83 4.88 8.93
N ALA A 212 -17.03 4.42 10.17
CA ALA A 212 -17.29 5.32 11.28
C ALA A 212 -16.11 6.28 11.53
N LYS A 213 -14.88 5.73 11.55
CA LYS A 213 -13.68 6.57 11.74
C LYS A 213 -13.45 7.56 10.61
N ILE A 214 -13.59 7.16 9.35
CA ILE A 214 -13.35 8.11 8.24
C ILE A 214 -14.40 9.23 8.26
N THR A 215 -15.64 8.94 8.63
CA THR A 215 -16.69 9.96 8.80
C THR A 215 -16.31 10.95 9.90
N GLU A 216 -15.89 10.45 11.07
CA GLU A 216 -15.40 11.28 12.16
C GLU A 216 -14.22 12.17 11.72
N GLN A 217 -13.29 11.62 10.91
CA GLN A 217 -12.15 12.39 10.41
C GLN A 217 -12.59 13.46 9.39
N VAL A 218 -13.55 13.19 8.53
CA VAL A 218 -14.09 14.21 7.62
C VAL A 218 -14.71 15.34 8.43
N GLU A 219 -15.55 15.03 9.43
CA GLU A 219 -16.20 16.04 10.29
C GLU A 219 -15.21 16.86 11.13
N SER A 220 -14.09 16.27 11.56
CA SER A 220 -13.12 16.93 12.45
C SER A 220 -11.93 17.59 11.73
N GLN A 221 -11.56 17.10 10.55
CA GLN A 221 -10.38 17.58 9.83
C GLN A 221 -10.70 18.51 8.65
N PHE A 222 -11.98 18.74 8.33
CA PHE A 222 -12.37 19.73 7.34
C PHE A 222 -13.12 20.88 8.01
N LEU A 223 -12.75 22.11 7.67
CA LEU A 223 -13.39 23.32 8.15
C LEU A 223 -14.73 23.55 7.44
N ASP A 224 -15.56 24.47 7.95
CA ASP A 224 -16.87 24.79 7.38
C ASP A 224 -16.83 25.23 5.90
N ASP A 225 -15.69 25.72 5.44
CA ASP A 225 -15.45 26.09 4.03
C ASP A 225 -14.89 24.91 3.18
N GLY A 226 -14.77 23.72 3.78
CA GLY A 226 -14.28 22.51 3.15
C GLY A 226 -12.76 22.39 3.08
N VAL A 227 -11.99 23.30 3.68
CA VAL A 227 -10.51 23.23 3.69
C VAL A 227 -10.02 22.31 4.79
N HIS A 228 -9.03 21.46 4.49
CA HIS A 228 -8.41 20.58 5.48
C HIS A 228 -7.63 21.40 6.53
N VAL A 229 -7.76 21.03 7.81
CA VAL A 229 -7.20 21.77 8.97
C VAL A 229 -5.68 21.99 8.95
N GLU A 230 -4.92 21.17 8.21
CA GLU A 230 -3.47 21.36 8.07
C GLU A 230 -3.11 22.52 7.13
N LEU A 231 -4.09 23.15 6.48
CA LEU A 231 -3.96 24.35 5.63
C LEU A 231 -2.88 24.22 4.54
N THR A 232 -2.58 22.99 4.13
CA THR A 232 -1.58 22.67 3.11
C THR A 232 -2.28 22.08 1.90
N PRO A 233 -2.17 22.67 0.69
CA PRO A 233 -2.87 22.16 -0.51
C PRO A 233 -2.60 20.69 -0.79
N GLY A 234 -1.37 20.21 -0.59
CA GLY A 234 -1.00 18.81 -0.78
C GLY A 234 -1.78 17.87 0.14
N TYR A 235 -1.81 18.14 1.44
CA TYR A 235 -2.55 17.31 2.39
C TYR A 235 -4.06 17.39 2.23
N HIS A 236 -4.57 18.57 1.84
CA HIS A 236 -5.98 18.70 1.48
C HIS A 236 -6.35 17.77 0.31
N ILE A 237 -5.57 17.79 -0.78
CA ILE A 237 -5.80 16.95 -1.95
C ILE A 237 -5.71 15.46 -1.58
N GLU A 238 -4.72 15.06 -0.79
CA GLU A 238 -4.57 13.67 -0.34
C GLU A 238 -5.75 13.20 0.50
N ALA A 239 -6.21 14.02 1.45
CA ALA A 239 -7.35 13.68 2.31
C ALA A 239 -8.65 13.56 1.51
N VAL A 240 -8.96 14.52 0.65
CA VAL A 240 -10.13 14.48 -0.25
C VAL A 240 -10.06 13.28 -1.18
N TYR A 241 -8.88 13.01 -1.75
CA TYR A 241 -8.69 11.87 -2.65
C TYR A 241 -8.94 10.54 -1.93
N ALA A 242 -8.40 10.36 -0.71
CA ALA A 242 -8.60 9.14 0.08
C ALA A 242 -10.10 8.92 0.38
N CYS A 243 -10.82 9.96 0.82
CA CYS A 243 -12.25 9.89 1.12
C CYS A 243 -13.08 9.52 -0.13
N ASN A 244 -12.83 10.18 -1.27
CA ASN A 244 -13.52 9.90 -2.52
C ASN A 244 -13.20 8.51 -3.07
N LYS A 245 -11.95 8.10 -3.02
CA LYS A 245 -11.50 6.77 -3.46
C LYS A 245 -12.23 5.67 -2.71
N LEU A 246 -12.34 5.78 -1.38
CA LEU A 246 -13.07 4.82 -0.57
C LEU A 246 -14.56 4.74 -0.95
N TYR A 247 -15.20 5.89 -1.12
CA TYR A 247 -16.62 5.91 -1.48
C TYR A 247 -16.87 5.31 -2.86
N ASN A 248 -16.04 5.67 -3.86
CA ASN A 248 -16.10 5.07 -5.19
C ASN A 248 -15.88 3.55 -5.16
N MET A 249 -14.90 3.09 -4.38
CA MET A 249 -14.67 1.65 -4.19
C MET A 249 -15.86 0.96 -3.57
N ALA A 250 -16.50 1.59 -2.57
CA ALA A 250 -17.72 1.08 -1.95
C ALA A 250 -18.89 1.04 -2.93
N GLN A 251 -19.04 2.04 -3.80
CA GLN A 251 -20.09 2.09 -4.82
C GLN A 251 -19.99 0.90 -5.79
N VAL A 252 -18.82 0.68 -6.38
CA VAL A 252 -18.64 -0.40 -7.37
C VAL A 252 -18.72 -1.80 -6.77
N ASN A 253 -18.58 -1.91 -5.44
CA ASN A 253 -18.66 -3.18 -4.71
C ASN A 253 -19.97 -3.33 -3.88
N ASN A 254 -20.96 -2.47 -4.06
CA ASN A 254 -22.23 -2.49 -3.34
C ASN A 254 -22.06 -2.41 -1.81
N LYS A 255 -21.10 -1.60 -1.33
CA LYS A 255 -20.77 -1.41 0.10
C LYS A 255 -21.12 -0.01 0.63
N VAL A 256 -21.80 0.83 -0.15
CA VAL A 256 -22.16 2.20 0.28
C VAL A 256 -23.03 2.24 1.55
N GLY A 257 -23.76 1.16 1.84
CA GLY A 257 -24.58 1.07 3.05
C GLY A 257 -23.79 1.09 4.38
N TYR A 258 -22.46 0.98 4.32
CA TYR A 258 -21.58 1.16 5.48
C TYR A 258 -21.28 2.64 5.77
N PHE A 259 -21.49 3.53 4.79
CA PHE A 259 -21.27 4.97 4.94
C PHE A 259 -22.58 5.67 5.34
N PRO A 260 -22.52 6.77 6.08
CA PRO A 260 -23.73 7.55 6.35
C PRO A 260 -24.30 8.14 5.06
N THR A 261 -25.62 8.34 5.02
CA THR A 261 -26.32 8.78 3.81
C THR A 261 -25.89 10.18 3.33
N ASN A 262 -25.36 11.00 4.22
CA ASN A 262 -24.84 12.34 3.94
C ASN A 262 -23.33 12.39 3.67
N TYR A 263 -22.64 11.25 3.61
CA TYR A 263 -21.17 11.22 3.48
C TYR A 263 -20.62 12.05 2.31
N VAL A 264 -21.33 12.06 1.18
CA VAL A 264 -20.89 12.82 -0.02
C VAL A 264 -21.09 14.33 0.14
N SER A 265 -21.89 14.76 1.11
CA SER A 265 -22.18 16.16 1.39
C SER A 265 -21.43 16.71 2.62
N LEU A 266 -20.66 15.86 3.28
CA LEU A 266 -19.73 16.26 4.33
C LEU A 266 -18.46 16.88 3.72
#